data_d4eefadda6fb726e7e051981e330abe9
#
_entry.id   d4eefadda6fb726e7e051981e330abe9
#
_cell.length_a   1.000
_cell.length_b   1.000
_cell.length_c   1.000
_cell.angle_alpha   90.00
_cell.angle_beta   90.00
_cell.angle_gamma   90.00
#
_symmetry.space_group_name_H-M   'P 1'
#
loop_
_entity.id
_entity.type
_entity.pdbx_description
1 polymer ?
#
loop_
_entity_poly.entity_id
_entity_poly.type
_entity_poly.pdbx_seq_one_letter_code
_entity_poly.pdbx_strand_id
1 'polypeptide(L)'
;PTRRSSDLVSVLDFLPSDSLLAMRDFLWLRERIQTVHDESLTPQAIAARESEENGAITLEGKLIDGGEFTLRALDFRRMEFGNKPTGTPDATVSFHTTVQPIFHKNFDMVAESFREYLSRHYTIYICSDSLKQTDRIRAIFEDRGDNISFTAVERTLHEGFADDTLRICVFTDHQLFDRFHKYNLKSDK
;
A
#
# COMPACT_ATOMS: atom_id res chain seq x y z
N PRO A 1 4.95 -0.54 37.96
CA PRO A 1 5.76 -1.67 37.52
C PRO A 1 6.69 -1.20 36.42
N THR A 2 7.98 -1.07 36.77
CA THR A 2 9.04 -0.77 35.84
C THR A 2 9.17 -1.96 34.89
N ARG A 3 8.77 -1.79 33.62
CA ARG A 3 9.06 -2.77 32.57
C ARG A 3 10.58 -2.93 32.48
N ARG A 4 11.07 -4.12 32.81
CA ARG A 4 12.49 -4.44 32.66
C ARG A 4 12.83 -4.43 31.18
N SER A 5 13.91 -3.77 30.84
CA SER A 5 14.41 -3.66 29.43
C SER A 5 14.84 -5.02 28.83
N SER A 6 14.81 -6.10 29.66
CA SER A 6 15.12 -7.48 29.24
C SER A 6 14.02 -8.16 28.41
N ASP A 7 12.84 -7.53 28.28
CA ASP A 7 11.67 -8.17 27.68
C ASP A 7 11.41 -7.71 26.23
N LEU A 8 12.36 -7.03 25.59
CA LEU A 8 12.26 -6.67 24.18
C LEU A 8 12.61 -7.89 23.32
N VAL A 9 11.67 -8.31 22.50
CA VAL A 9 11.82 -9.38 21.52
C VAL A 9 11.42 -8.86 20.13
N SER A 10 11.89 -9.51 19.09
CA SER A 10 11.52 -9.13 17.72
C SER A 10 10.01 -9.32 17.50
N VAL A 11 9.39 -8.45 16.70
CA VAL A 11 8.00 -8.65 16.26
C VAL A 11 7.82 -9.99 15.55
N LEU A 12 8.84 -10.50 14.88
CA LEU A 12 8.81 -11.80 14.20
C LEU A 12 8.67 -12.98 15.20
N ASP A 13 9.12 -12.81 16.43
CA ASP A 13 9.00 -13.86 17.48
C ASP A 13 7.56 -14.01 18.00
N PHE A 14 6.70 -13.02 17.74
CA PHE A 14 5.27 -13.07 18.11
C PHE A 14 4.39 -13.61 17.00
N LEU A 15 4.90 -13.72 15.78
CA LEU A 15 4.09 -14.17 14.66
C LEU A 15 3.97 -15.70 14.69
N PRO A 16 2.77 -16.27 14.48
CA PRO A 16 2.61 -17.69 14.22
C PRO A 16 3.48 -18.13 13.02
N SER A 17 4.02 -19.35 13.09
CA SER A 17 4.93 -19.88 12.06
C SER A 17 4.28 -20.03 10.66
N ASP A 18 2.95 -20.07 10.59
CA ASP A 18 2.17 -20.12 9.37
C ASP A 18 1.80 -18.75 8.81
N SER A 19 2.28 -17.67 9.44
CA SER A 19 2.05 -16.30 8.98
C SER A 19 2.64 -16.07 7.58
N LEU A 20 1.99 -15.18 6.84
CA LEU A 20 2.48 -14.68 5.55
C LEU A 20 3.06 -13.28 5.75
N LEU A 21 4.34 -13.12 5.48
CA LEU A 21 4.97 -11.80 5.45
C LEU A 21 4.75 -11.15 4.09
N ALA A 22 3.89 -10.14 4.04
CA ALA A 22 3.67 -9.32 2.85
C ALA A 22 4.52 -8.05 2.95
N MET A 23 5.43 -7.85 2.01
CA MET A 23 6.35 -6.72 2.06
C MET A 23 6.64 -6.15 0.69
N ARG A 24 6.90 -4.86 0.66
CA ARG A 24 7.35 -4.18 -0.55
C ARG A 24 8.84 -3.98 -0.47
N ASP A 25 9.56 -4.41 -1.53
CA ASP A 25 11.00 -4.21 -1.67
C ASP A 25 11.81 -4.73 -0.45
N PHE A 26 11.94 -6.05 -0.39
CA PHE A 26 12.63 -6.72 0.71
C PHE A 26 14.08 -6.24 0.90
N LEU A 27 14.80 -5.98 -0.18
CA LEU A 27 16.19 -5.54 -0.11
C LEU A 27 16.29 -4.14 0.52
N TRP A 28 15.41 -3.22 0.12
CA TRP A 28 15.33 -1.90 0.73
C TRP A 28 15.00 -1.99 2.23
N LEU A 29 14.06 -2.86 2.60
CA LEU A 29 13.68 -3.05 4.01
C LEU A 29 14.86 -3.57 4.84
N ARG A 30 15.59 -4.55 4.30
CA ARG A 30 16.82 -5.09 4.92
C ARG A 30 17.86 -3.99 5.12
N GLU A 31 18.14 -3.21 4.09
CA GLU A 31 19.10 -2.11 4.15
C GLU A 31 18.65 -1.03 5.13
N ARG A 32 17.36 -0.74 5.20
CA ARG A 32 16.83 0.23 6.15
C ARG A 32 16.96 -0.25 7.59
N ILE A 33 16.71 -1.54 7.86
CA ILE A 33 16.93 -2.16 9.18
C ILE A 33 18.40 -2.08 9.56
N GLN A 34 19.31 -2.41 8.63
CA GLN A 34 20.75 -2.29 8.85
C GLN A 34 21.15 -0.85 9.21
N THR A 35 20.68 0.13 8.42
CA THR A 35 20.97 1.55 8.67
C THR A 35 20.50 1.97 10.07
N VAL A 36 19.26 1.63 10.44
CA VAL A 36 18.70 1.97 11.76
C VAL A 36 19.50 1.29 12.88
N HIS A 37 19.89 0.03 12.70
CA HIS A 37 20.75 -0.68 13.65
C HIS A 37 22.06 0.08 13.85
N ASP A 38 22.79 0.37 12.77
CA ASP A 38 24.11 1.02 12.82
C ASP A 38 24.04 2.44 13.39
N GLU A 39 23.07 3.25 12.93
CA GLU A 39 22.85 4.62 13.44
C GLU A 39 22.50 4.62 14.93
N SER A 40 21.72 3.64 15.39
CA SER A 40 21.28 3.54 16.79
C SER A 40 22.40 3.13 17.75
N LEU A 41 23.44 2.48 17.27
CA LEU A 41 24.57 2.01 18.07
C LEU A 41 25.79 2.93 17.95
N THR A 42 25.68 4.11 17.32
CA THR A 42 26.76 5.10 17.32
C THR A 42 27.00 5.65 18.73
N PRO A 43 28.26 6.02 19.08
CA PRO A 43 28.57 6.62 20.38
C PRO A 43 27.70 7.85 20.71
N GLN A 44 27.42 8.67 19.71
CA GLN A 44 26.57 9.85 19.86
C GLN A 44 25.11 9.48 20.18
N ALA A 45 24.56 8.47 19.51
CA ALA A 45 23.21 8.01 19.77
C ALA A 45 23.05 7.33 21.13
N ILE A 46 24.09 6.63 21.59
CA ILE A 46 24.14 6.03 22.94
C ILE A 46 24.18 7.15 23.97
N ALA A 47 25.08 8.11 23.85
CA ALA A 47 25.22 9.23 24.80
C ALA A 47 23.95 10.10 24.84
N ALA A 48 23.29 10.34 23.73
CA ALA A 48 22.03 11.08 23.67
C ALA A 48 20.92 10.38 24.50
N ARG A 49 20.80 9.07 24.37
CA ARG A 49 19.81 8.27 25.15
C ARG A 49 20.13 8.20 26.63
N GLU A 50 21.41 8.11 27.00
CA GLU A 50 21.82 8.11 28.41
C GLU A 50 21.54 9.44 29.11
N SER A 51 21.42 10.53 28.35
CA SER A 51 21.07 11.86 28.86
C SER A 51 19.56 12.08 29.06
N GLU A 52 18.70 11.20 28.57
CA GLU A 52 17.26 11.29 28.77
C GLU A 52 16.86 10.82 30.17
N GLU A 53 16.05 11.64 30.91
CA GLU A 53 15.67 11.42 32.31
C GLU A 53 14.88 10.13 32.63
N ASN A 54 14.43 9.39 31.60
CA ASN A 54 13.55 8.23 31.74
C ASN A 54 14.24 6.86 31.76
N GLY A 55 15.53 6.82 32.10
CA GLY A 55 16.28 5.56 32.22
C GLY A 55 16.66 5.01 30.86
N ALA A 56 17.91 5.14 30.48
CA ALA A 56 18.44 4.70 29.20
C ALA A 56 18.12 3.22 28.91
N ILE A 57 17.34 2.95 27.85
CA ILE A 57 17.16 1.60 27.33
C ILE A 57 18.44 1.25 26.58
N THR A 58 19.19 0.29 27.06
CA THR A 58 20.34 -0.26 26.34
C THR A 58 19.80 -1.04 25.13
N LEU A 59 20.10 -0.58 23.93
CA LEU A 59 19.68 -1.23 22.68
C LEU A 59 20.69 -2.25 22.16
N GLU A 60 21.89 -2.27 22.75
CA GLU A 60 22.94 -3.22 22.39
C GLU A 60 22.45 -4.65 22.61
N GLY A 61 22.56 -5.49 21.58
CA GLY A 61 22.04 -6.86 21.60
C GLY A 61 20.51 -7.00 21.58
N LYS A 62 19.76 -5.89 21.39
CA LYS A 62 18.28 -5.90 21.33
C LYS A 62 17.71 -5.46 19.99
N LEU A 63 18.55 -4.87 19.16
CA LEU A 63 18.20 -4.57 17.78
C LEU A 63 18.75 -5.68 16.88
N ILE A 64 17.94 -6.17 15.99
CA ILE A 64 18.38 -7.07 14.93
C ILE A 64 18.98 -6.24 13.80
N ASP A 65 20.03 -6.73 13.18
CA ASP A 65 20.60 -6.18 11.96
C ASP A 65 19.86 -6.70 10.70
N GLY A 66 20.23 -6.20 9.53
CA GLY A 66 19.62 -6.61 8.27
C GLY A 66 19.88 -8.08 7.90
N GLY A 67 21.00 -8.65 8.36
CA GLY A 67 21.33 -10.06 8.16
C GLY A 67 20.46 -10.97 9.01
N GLU A 68 20.35 -10.67 10.31
CA GLU A 68 19.48 -11.40 11.23
C GLU A 68 18.01 -11.30 10.83
N PHE A 69 17.54 -10.11 10.40
CA PHE A 69 16.20 -9.95 9.85
C PHE A 69 15.97 -10.90 8.66
N THR A 70 16.94 -10.95 7.74
CA THR A 70 16.85 -11.84 6.56
C THR A 70 16.71 -13.29 6.97
N LEU A 71 17.55 -13.78 7.91
CA LEU A 71 17.51 -15.17 8.38
C LEU A 71 16.17 -15.50 9.01
N ARG A 72 15.67 -14.64 9.91
CA ARG A 72 14.37 -14.85 10.57
C ARG A 72 13.19 -14.78 9.60
N ALA A 73 13.25 -13.93 8.58
CA ALA A 73 12.22 -13.84 7.55
C ALA A 73 12.13 -15.08 6.66
N LEU A 74 13.20 -15.92 6.59
CA LEU A 74 13.18 -17.18 5.85
C LEU A 74 12.27 -18.25 6.49
N ASP A 75 11.98 -18.14 7.77
CA ASP A 75 11.10 -19.07 8.49
C ASP A 75 9.62 -18.88 8.10
N PHE A 76 9.29 -17.82 7.39
CA PHE A 76 7.92 -17.48 6.99
C PHE A 76 7.71 -17.61 5.49
N ARG A 77 6.46 -17.87 5.09
CA ARG A 77 6.05 -17.65 3.71
C ARG A 77 6.08 -16.15 3.41
N ARG A 78 6.58 -15.80 2.23
CA ARG A 78 6.76 -14.39 1.85
C ARG A 78 6.01 -14.06 0.57
N MET A 79 5.42 -12.88 0.54
CA MET A 79 4.86 -12.25 -0.64
C MET A 79 5.58 -10.91 -0.83
N GLU A 80 6.36 -10.81 -1.90
CA GLU A 80 7.12 -9.61 -2.19
C GLU A 80 6.44 -8.83 -3.33
N PHE A 81 6.23 -7.53 -3.10
CA PHE A 81 5.73 -6.61 -4.11
C PHE A 81 6.90 -5.75 -4.60
N GLY A 82 7.12 -5.72 -5.89
CA GLY A 82 8.19 -4.93 -6.49
C GLY A 82 8.57 -5.43 -7.87
N ASN A 83 9.59 -4.82 -8.44
CA ASN A 83 10.03 -5.11 -9.80
C ASN A 83 10.99 -6.32 -9.89
N LYS A 84 11.59 -6.70 -8.77
CA LYS A 84 12.55 -7.81 -8.72
C LYS A 84 12.33 -8.62 -7.45
N PRO A 85 12.16 -9.94 -7.56
CA PRO A 85 12.09 -10.82 -6.41
C PRO A 85 13.46 -10.95 -5.72
N THR A 86 13.43 -11.20 -4.41
CA THR A 86 14.63 -11.55 -3.65
C THR A 86 14.81 -13.06 -3.68
N GLY A 87 15.87 -13.53 -4.33
CA GLY A 87 16.11 -14.97 -4.51
C GLY A 87 15.26 -15.59 -5.62
N THR A 88 14.96 -16.88 -5.49
CA THR A 88 14.14 -17.63 -6.45
C THR A 88 12.74 -17.83 -5.89
N PRO A 89 11.72 -17.14 -6.43
CA PRO A 89 10.35 -17.31 -5.98
C PRO A 89 9.74 -18.61 -6.51
N ASP A 90 8.82 -19.22 -5.75
CA ASP A 90 8.02 -20.36 -6.20
C ASP A 90 7.04 -19.97 -7.32
N ALA A 91 6.53 -18.74 -7.27
CA ALA A 91 5.64 -18.17 -8.29
C ALA A 91 5.85 -16.67 -8.42
N THR A 92 5.68 -16.18 -9.64
CA THR A 92 5.70 -14.74 -9.94
C THR A 92 4.43 -14.36 -10.69
N VAL A 93 3.76 -13.31 -10.22
CA VAL A 93 2.59 -12.72 -10.89
C VAL A 93 2.98 -11.31 -11.36
N SER A 94 2.86 -11.08 -12.66
CA SER A 94 3.16 -9.78 -13.25
C SER A 94 1.87 -9.06 -13.62
N PHE A 95 1.76 -7.79 -13.20
CA PHE A 95 0.65 -6.90 -13.54
C PHE A 95 1.15 -5.82 -14.50
N HIS A 96 0.40 -5.57 -15.57
CA HIS A 96 0.70 -4.49 -16.53
C HIS A 96 -0.27 -3.33 -16.26
N THR A 97 -0.17 -2.76 -15.08
CA THR A 97 -1.05 -1.70 -14.61
C THR A 97 -0.37 -0.35 -14.64
N THR A 98 -1.16 0.66 -14.97
CA THR A 98 -0.78 2.09 -14.89
C THR A 98 -1.73 2.80 -13.94
N VAL A 99 -1.22 3.80 -13.22
CA VAL A 99 -2.01 4.60 -12.29
C VAL A 99 -2.90 5.55 -13.08
N GLN A 100 -4.11 5.79 -12.60
CA GLN A 100 -5.01 6.78 -13.22
C GLN A 100 -4.51 8.22 -12.99
N PRO A 101 -4.72 9.10 -13.98
CA PRO A 101 -4.38 10.51 -13.82
C PRO A 101 -5.29 11.19 -12.77
N ILE A 102 -4.81 12.31 -12.22
CA ILE A 102 -5.60 13.15 -11.33
C ILE A 102 -6.40 14.14 -12.18
N PHE A 103 -7.71 14.15 -12.02
CA PHE A 103 -8.62 14.96 -12.85
C PHE A 103 -9.01 16.31 -12.22
N HIS A 104 -8.75 16.54 -10.94
CA HIS A 104 -9.10 17.78 -10.24
C HIS A 104 -10.54 18.24 -10.46
N LYS A 105 -11.51 17.32 -10.44
CA LYS A 105 -12.94 17.57 -10.73
C LYS A 105 -13.22 18.08 -12.15
N ASN A 106 -12.27 17.99 -13.05
CA ASN A 106 -12.46 18.39 -14.44
C ASN A 106 -13.15 17.28 -15.23
N PHE A 107 -14.47 17.34 -15.32
CA PHE A 107 -15.26 16.32 -16.02
C PHE A 107 -15.10 16.35 -17.54
N ASP A 108 -14.53 17.41 -18.13
CA ASP A 108 -14.14 17.41 -19.55
C ASP A 108 -12.98 16.44 -19.76
N MET A 109 -11.95 16.52 -18.92
CA MET A 109 -10.80 15.60 -18.95
C MET A 109 -11.22 14.16 -18.64
N VAL A 110 -12.13 13.96 -17.68
CA VAL A 110 -12.66 12.64 -17.37
C VAL A 110 -13.38 12.04 -18.57
N ALA A 111 -14.27 12.80 -19.21
CA ALA A 111 -15.01 12.35 -20.37
C ALA A 111 -14.09 12.04 -21.56
N GLU A 112 -13.07 12.85 -21.79
CA GLU A 112 -12.06 12.61 -22.84
C GLU A 112 -11.30 11.31 -22.58
N SER A 113 -10.79 11.13 -21.36
CA SER A 113 -10.09 9.91 -20.95
C SER A 113 -10.98 8.66 -21.08
N PHE A 114 -12.26 8.76 -20.68
CA PHE A 114 -13.19 7.64 -20.80
C PHE A 114 -13.48 7.28 -22.25
N ARG A 115 -13.67 8.28 -23.12
CA ARG A 115 -13.84 8.03 -24.58
C ARG A 115 -12.61 7.38 -25.19
N GLU A 116 -11.40 7.79 -24.78
CA GLU A 116 -10.16 7.17 -25.22
C GLU A 116 -10.12 5.70 -24.82
N TYR A 117 -10.39 5.36 -23.55
CA TYR A 117 -10.43 3.97 -23.10
C TYR A 117 -11.49 3.16 -23.84
N LEU A 118 -12.71 3.69 -24.00
CA LEU A 118 -13.79 3.01 -24.73
C LEU A 118 -13.41 2.77 -26.20
N SER A 119 -12.76 3.72 -26.86
CA SER A 119 -12.30 3.58 -28.26
C SER A 119 -11.24 2.48 -28.41
N ARG A 120 -10.47 2.22 -27.36
CA ARG A 120 -9.48 1.14 -27.26
C ARG A 120 -10.06 -0.18 -26.74
N HIS A 121 -11.38 -0.28 -26.64
CA HIS A 121 -12.13 -1.46 -26.15
C HIS A 121 -11.82 -1.84 -24.69
N TYR A 122 -11.61 -0.86 -23.84
CA TYR A 122 -11.53 -1.10 -22.39
C TYR A 122 -12.93 -1.11 -21.78
N THR A 123 -13.08 -1.92 -20.76
CA THR A 123 -14.24 -1.84 -19.88
C THR A 123 -13.94 -0.89 -18.73
N ILE A 124 -14.81 0.10 -18.51
CA ILE A 124 -14.66 1.08 -17.44
C ILE A 124 -15.42 0.63 -16.21
N TYR A 125 -14.75 0.62 -15.06
CA TYR A 125 -15.33 0.38 -13.76
C TYR A 125 -15.17 1.63 -12.90
N ILE A 126 -16.22 2.00 -12.16
CA ILE A 126 -16.14 3.07 -11.15
C ILE A 126 -16.46 2.47 -9.80
N CYS A 127 -15.48 2.49 -8.91
CA CYS A 127 -15.58 2.01 -7.54
C CYS A 127 -16.03 3.13 -6.61
N SER A 128 -17.01 2.86 -5.77
CA SER A 128 -17.52 3.76 -4.74
C SER A 128 -18.06 2.94 -3.56
N ASP A 129 -18.07 3.52 -2.38
CA ASP A 129 -18.75 2.96 -1.20
C ASP A 129 -20.28 3.15 -1.25
N SER A 130 -20.78 3.89 -2.24
CA SER A 130 -22.20 4.20 -2.42
C SER A 130 -22.62 4.24 -3.87
N LEU A 131 -23.61 3.44 -4.23
CA LEU A 131 -24.21 3.48 -5.56
C LEU A 131 -24.81 4.85 -5.91
N LYS A 132 -25.24 5.63 -4.92
CA LYS A 132 -25.71 7.02 -5.14
C LYS A 132 -24.61 7.92 -5.73
N GLN A 133 -23.35 7.68 -5.41
CA GLN A 133 -22.24 8.44 -5.99
C GLN A 133 -22.02 8.05 -7.45
N THR A 134 -22.11 6.79 -7.78
CA THR A 134 -21.98 6.32 -9.18
C THR A 134 -23.17 6.77 -10.02
N ASP A 135 -24.39 6.80 -9.48
CA ASP A 135 -25.57 7.36 -10.16
C ASP A 135 -25.41 8.86 -10.42
N ARG A 136 -24.83 9.58 -9.46
CA ARG A 136 -24.50 11.01 -9.67
C ARG A 136 -23.49 11.21 -10.80
N ILE A 137 -22.46 10.35 -10.91
CA ILE A 137 -21.49 10.41 -12.02
C ILE A 137 -22.19 10.15 -13.34
N ARG A 138 -23.11 9.17 -13.38
CA ARG A 138 -23.91 8.87 -14.58
C ARG A 138 -24.75 10.07 -14.99
N ALA A 139 -25.48 10.68 -14.04
CA ALA A 139 -26.27 11.88 -14.30
C ALA A 139 -25.43 13.06 -14.84
N ILE A 140 -24.21 13.25 -14.31
CA ILE A 140 -23.31 14.29 -14.83
C ILE A 140 -22.97 14.04 -16.31
N PHE A 141 -22.65 12.82 -16.71
CA PHE A 141 -22.36 12.52 -18.11
C PHE A 141 -23.61 12.65 -19.01
N GLU A 142 -24.79 12.24 -18.51
CA GLU A 142 -26.07 12.40 -19.22
C GLU A 142 -26.42 13.88 -19.44
N ASP A 143 -26.35 14.71 -18.39
CA ASP A 143 -26.61 16.16 -18.45
C ASP A 143 -25.66 16.89 -19.41
N ARG A 144 -24.44 16.40 -19.55
CA ARG A 144 -23.44 16.92 -20.48
C ARG A 144 -23.62 16.40 -21.93
N GLY A 145 -24.50 15.43 -22.14
CA GLY A 145 -24.67 14.76 -23.43
C GLY A 145 -23.52 13.84 -23.80
N ASP A 146 -22.68 13.44 -22.83
CA ASP A 146 -21.60 12.49 -23.07
C ASP A 146 -22.16 11.07 -23.14
N ASN A 147 -21.91 10.39 -24.26
CA ASN A 147 -22.32 8.97 -24.43
C ASN A 147 -21.25 8.05 -23.82
N ILE A 148 -21.16 8.01 -22.50
CA ILE A 148 -20.18 7.26 -21.74
C ILE A 148 -20.87 6.15 -20.94
N SER A 149 -20.45 4.90 -21.19
CA SER A 149 -20.91 3.75 -20.42
C SER A 149 -19.82 3.28 -19.44
N PHE A 150 -20.22 2.94 -18.22
CA PHE A 150 -19.35 2.34 -17.23
C PHE A 150 -20.12 1.38 -16.32
N THR A 151 -19.41 0.48 -15.66
CA THR A 151 -19.95 -0.43 -14.66
C THR A 151 -19.67 0.12 -13.25
N ALA A 152 -20.73 0.32 -12.47
CA ALA A 152 -20.63 0.69 -11.07
C ALA A 152 -20.25 -0.51 -10.21
N VAL A 153 -19.29 -0.35 -9.31
CA VAL A 153 -18.84 -1.38 -8.35
C VAL A 153 -18.93 -0.82 -6.94
N GLU A 154 -19.79 -1.45 -6.11
CA GLU A 154 -19.92 -1.05 -4.71
C GLU A 154 -18.79 -1.63 -3.86
N ARG A 155 -17.61 -1.11 -4.07
CA ARG A 155 -16.37 -1.39 -3.35
C ARG A 155 -15.49 -0.16 -3.38
N THR A 156 -14.62 -0.03 -2.38
CA THR A 156 -13.64 1.05 -2.32
C THR A 156 -12.25 0.53 -2.66
N LEU A 157 -11.51 1.34 -3.42
CA LEU A 157 -10.09 1.18 -3.64
C LEU A 157 -9.40 2.48 -3.24
N HIS A 158 -8.14 2.40 -2.86
CA HIS A 158 -7.36 3.60 -2.56
C HIS A 158 -7.12 4.44 -3.82
N GLU A 159 -6.74 3.78 -4.91
CA GLU A 159 -6.48 4.40 -6.21
C GLU A 159 -6.99 3.49 -7.33
N GLY A 160 -7.45 4.12 -8.40
CA GLY A 160 -7.80 3.44 -9.64
C GLY A 160 -6.55 3.11 -10.46
N PHE A 161 -6.74 2.22 -11.43
CA PHE A 161 -5.68 1.78 -12.33
C PHE A 161 -6.26 1.39 -13.70
N ALA A 162 -5.40 1.33 -14.72
CA ALA A 162 -5.70 0.64 -15.96
C ALA A 162 -4.83 -0.60 -16.08
N ASP A 163 -5.39 -1.70 -16.59
CA ASP A 163 -4.69 -2.93 -16.91
C ASP A 163 -4.77 -3.17 -18.42
N ASP A 164 -3.63 -3.08 -19.09
CA ASP A 164 -3.53 -3.19 -20.55
C ASP A 164 -3.72 -4.62 -21.04
N THR A 165 -3.46 -5.62 -20.19
CA THR A 165 -3.64 -7.03 -20.55
C THR A 165 -5.11 -7.42 -20.51
N LEU A 166 -5.82 -7.01 -19.48
CA LEU A 166 -7.24 -7.31 -19.29
C LEU A 166 -8.15 -6.31 -20.02
N ARG A 167 -7.62 -5.22 -20.55
CA ARG A 167 -8.40 -4.13 -21.16
C ARG A 167 -9.48 -3.60 -20.22
N ILE A 168 -9.10 -3.38 -18.97
CA ILE A 168 -9.97 -2.77 -17.96
C ILE A 168 -9.34 -1.48 -17.44
N CYS A 169 -10.18 -0.52 -17.10
CA CYS A 169 -9.75 0.61 -16.30
C CYS A 169 -10.72 0.82 -15.14
N VAL A 170 -10.13 1.05 -13.99
CA VAL A 170 -10.83 1.21 -12.72
C VAL A 170 -10.59 2.63 -12.25
N PHE A 171 -11.66 3.34 -11.94
CA PHE A 171 -11.64 4.66 -11.34
C PHE A 171 -12.28 4.60 -9.97
N THR A 172 -11.99 5.58 -9.14
CA THR A 172 -12.65 5.73 -7.84
C THR A 172 -13.39 7.06 -7.80
N ASP A 173 -14.54 7.09 -7.16
CA ASP A 173 -15.37 8.31 -7.06
C ASP A 173 -14.60 9.44 -6.34
N HIS A 174 -13.80 9.10 -5.34
CA HIS A 174 -13.02 10.10 -4.63
C HIS A 174 -11.92 10.74 -5.50
N GLN A 175 -11.28 9.99 -6.41
CA GLN A 175 -10.33 10.57 -7.38
C GLN A 175 -11.04 11.46 -8.41
N LEU A 176 -12.20 11.04 -8.92
CA LEU A 176 -12.99 11.83 -9.86
C LEU A 176 -13.52 13.13 -9.24
N PHE A 177 -13.92 13.10 -7.97
CA PHE A 177 -14.41 14.25 -7.23
C PHE A 177 -13.34 14.98 -6.42
N ASP A 178 -12.08 14.57 -6.51
CA ASP A 178 -10.96 15.15 -5.76
C ASP A 178 -11.26 15.23 -4.25
N ARG A 179 -11.60 14.08 -3.67
CA ARG A 179 -11.90 13.92 -2.25
C ARG A 179 -10.85 13.06 -1.58
N PHE A 180 -10.61 13.33 -0.30
CA PHE A 180 -9.79 12.42 0.50
C PHE A 180 -10.53 11.12 0.76
N HIS A 181 -9.85 9.99 0.54
CA HIS A 181 -10.38 8.69 0.89
C HIS A 181 -10.37 8.53 2.42
N LYS A 182 -11.57 8.37 3.01
CA LYS A 182 -11.71 8.04 4.43
C LYS A 182 -11.86 6.53 4.55
N TYR A 183 -10.89 5.86 5.13
CA TYR A 183 -11.05 4.47 5.54
C TYR A 183 -11.96 4.41 6.76
N ASN A 184 -13.17 3.95 6.58
CA ASN A 184 -14.01 3.54 7.71
C ASN A 184 -13.66 2.08 8.04
N LEU A 185 -12.83 1.87 9.05
CA LEU A 185 -12.69 0.57 9.68
C LEU A 185 -14.04 0.26 10.33
N LYS A 186 -14.83 -0.61 9.70
CA LYS A 186 -15.98 -1.23 10.38
C LYS A 186 -15.37 -2.09 11.47
N SER A 187 -15.50 -1.66 12.74
CA SER A 187 -15.25 -2.56 13.85
C SER A 187 -16.38 -3.59 13.83
N ASP A 188 -16.08 -4.81 13.48
CA ASP A 188 -16.97 -5.93 13.76
C ASP A 188 -17.11 -6.02 15.29
N LYS A 189 -18.35 -5.78 15.77
CA LYS A 189 -18.73 -6.00 17.16
C LYS A 189 -19.07 -7.45 17.35
#